data_a9ffc26a34445eb3b1ccd98f87e18be9
#
_entry.id   a9ffc26a34445eb3b1ccd98f87e18be9
#
_cell.length_a   1.000
_cell.length_b   1.000
_cell.length_c   1.000
_cell.angle_alpha   90.00
_cell.angle_beta   90.00
_cell.angle_gamma   90.00
#
_symmetry.space_group_name_H-M   'P 1'
#
loop_
_entity.id
_entity.type
_entity.pdbx_description
1 polymer ?
#
loop_
_entity_poly.entity_id
_entity_poly.type
_entity_poly.pdbx_seq_one_letter_code
_entity_poly.pdbx_strand_id
1 'polypeptide(L)'
;PTLSAQIRRLEDDLGVTLVARGRRAELTAAGVRVTELARQMLALSDDIHATARECAGQPAPPLRVGVFPTLAPYLAGPLLRGIAAQQSDLQIVIAEQPTNDLLTMLEQRAVDVALIATPVTPMLSRVPLFREDFLLAVPASDPLAGTTPIHPLALRGRDLLLMSEGHCLRDQALDVCAESGAGHRLDMAASSIGTLLELVAAGSGPTILPRMAIPPQRDARLCLREFVTPRPHRDIALVARPTVVLRPQVQQLVDVCHHLPTDEVVTLEE
;
A
#
# COMPACT_ATOMS: atom_id res chain seq x y z
N PRO A 1 -3.88 28.64 -29.30
CA PRO A 1 -3.38 29.49 -28.18
C PRO A 1 -2.28 28.76 -27.44
N THR A 2 -1.16 29.45 -27.15
CA THR A 2 -0.08 28.88 -26.37
C THR A 2 -0.51 28.71 -24.91
N LEU A 3 0.08 27.76 -24.17
CA LEU A 3 -0.19 27.55 -22.74
C LEU A 3 -0.10 28.87 -21.95
N SER A 4 0.91 29.68 -22.24
CA SER A 4 1.10 31.00 -21.60
C SER A 4 -0.06 31.97 -21.88
N ALA A 5 -0.67 31.93 -23.05
CA ALA A 5 -1.83 32.77 -23.36
C ALA A 5 -3.09 32.29 -22.62
N GLN A 6 -3.27 30.99 -22.46
CA GLN A 6 -4.38 30.42 -21.69
C GLN A 6 -4.26 30.72 -20.20
N ILE A 7 -3.04 30.62 -19.65
CA ILE A 7 -2.78 30.98 -18.24
C ILE A 7 -3.08 32.48 -18.01
N ARG A 8 -2.61 33.37 -18.88
CA ARG A 8 -2.90 34.82 -18.77
C ARG A 8 -4.40 35.11 -18.80
N ARG A 9 -5.13 34.48 -19.72
CA ARG A 9 -6.59 34.65 -19.79
C ARG A 9 -7.27 34.22 -18.48
N LEU A 10 -6.82 33.11 -17.90
CA LEU A 10 -7.33 32.65 -16.60
C LEU A 10 -6.95 33.63 -15.46
N GLU A 11 -5.74 34.18 -15.46
CA GLU A 11 -5.29 35.20 -14.50
C GLU A 11 -6.15 36.48 -14.63
N ASP A 12 -6.44 36.90 -15.87
CA ASP A 12 -7.29 38.06 -16.15
C ASP A 12 -8.75 37.82 -15.68
N ASP A 13 -9.32 36.64 -15.97
CA ASP A 13 -10.67 36.23 -15.55
C ASP A 13 -10.81 36.17 -14.01
N LEU A 14 -9.76 35.69 -13.30
CA LEU A 14 -9.74 35.55 -11.84
C LEU A 14 -9.25 36.81 -11.12
N GLY A 15 -8.68 37.76 -11.84
CA GLY A 15 -8.14 39.01 -11.26
C GLY A 15 -6.92 38.81 -10.38
N VAL A 16 -6.19 37.68 -10.53
CA VAL A 16 -5.05 37.36 -9.68
C VAL A 16 -3.95 36.61 -10.48
N THR A 17 -2.68 36.93 -10.21
CA THR A 17 -1.54 36.26 -10.84
C THR A 17 -1.37 34.87 -10.22
N LEU A 18 -1.36 33.82 -11.06
CA LEU A 18 -1.20 32.43 -10.66
C LEU A 18 0.24 31.93 -10.82
N VAL A 19 0.98 32.47 -11.79
CA VAL A 19 2.34 32.07 -12.11
C VAL A 19 3.30 33.27 -11.97
N ALA A 20 4.29 33.15 -11.10
CA ALA A 20 5.31 34.17 -10.94
C ALA A 20 6.20 34.23 -12.20
N ARG A 21 6.48 35.45 -12.67
CA ARG A 21 7.35 35.69 -13.82
C ARG A 21 8.81 35.70 -13.36
N GLY A 22 9.56 34.65 -13.71
CA GLY A 22 10.96 34.53 -13.36
C GLY A 22 11.71 33.60 -14.34
N ARG A 23 12.96 33.25 -14.01
CA ARG A 23 13.78 32.31 -14.79
C ARG A 23 13.17 30.88 -14.84
N ARG A 24 12.35 30.54 -13.88
CA ARG A 24 11.51 29.34 -13.84
C ARG A 24 10.06 29.76 -13.56
N ALA A 25 9.13 29.03 -14.17
CA ALA A 25 7.71 29.22 -13.88
C ALA A 25 7.42 28.62 -12.50
N GLU A 26 7.07 29.44 -11.53
CA GLU A 26 6.69 29.02 -10.17
C GLU A 26 5.28 29.50 -9.86
N LEU A 27 4.51 28.70 -9.14
CA LEU A 27 3.17 29.07 -8.71
C LEU A 27 3.26 30.13 -7.60
N THR A 28 2.38 31.14 -7.66
CA THR A 28 2.15 32.04 -6.55
C THR A 28 1.34 31.31 -5.45
N ALA A 29 1.21 31.91 -4.25
CA ALA A 29 0.34 31.38 -3.20
C ALA A 29 -1.12 31.21 -3.69
N ALA A 30 -1.62 32.16 -4.51
CA ALA A 30 -2.92 32.04 -5.17
C ALA A 30 -2.92 30.93 -6.22
N GLY A 31 -1.84 30.79 -7.01
CA GLY A 31 -1.65 29.75 -8.00
C GLY A 31 -1.71 28.35 -7.40
N VAL A 32 -1.06 28.13 -6.25
CA VAL A 32 -1.13 26.84 -5.54
C VAL A 32 -2.58 26.49 -5.18
N ARG A 33 -3.32 27.42 -4.56
CA ARG A 33 -4.71 27.20 -4.14
C ARG A 33 -5.66 26.98 -5.33
N VAL A 34 -5.51 27.79 -6.40
CA VAL A 34 -6.33 27.65 -7.61
C VAL A 34 -6.02 26.35 -8.33
N THR A 35 -4.75 25.95 -8.41
CA THR A 35 -4.36 24.66 -9.01
C THR A 35 -4.99 23.49 -8.26
N GLU A 36 -5.04 23.54 -6.94
CA GLU A 36 -5.69 22.50 -6.14
C GLU A 36 -7.19 22.39 -6.44
N LEU A 37 -7.90 23.53 -6.46
CA LEU A 37 -9.33 23.56 -6.84
C LEU A 37 -9.56 23.13 -8.29
N ALA A 38 -8.69 23.52 -9.22
CA ALA A 38 -8.78 23.10 -10.62
C ALA A 38 -8.60 21.59 -10.79
N ARG A 39 -7.68 20.99 -10.04
CA ARG A 39 -7.53 19.53 -9.99
C ARG A 39 -8.80 18.85 -9.50
N GLN A 40 -9.44 19.37 -8.46
CA GLN A 40 -10.70 18.84 -7.93
C GLN A 40 -11.84 18.95 -8.96
N MET A 41 -11.95 20.08 -9.69
CA MET A 41 -12.92 20.26 -10.78
C MET A 41 -12.73 19.25 -11.91
N LEU A 42 -11.51 19.11 -12.42
CA LEU A 42 -11.20 18.13 -13.46
C LEU A 42 -11.56 16.73 -13.00
N ALA A 43 -11.37 16.50 -11.74
CA ALA A 43 -11.69 15.29 -11.06
C ALA A 43 -13.16 14.92 -11.10
N LEU A 44 -13.99 15.85 -10.71
CA LEU A 44 -15.44 15.69 -10.77
C LEU A 44 -15.92 15.52 -12.21
N SER A 45 -15.30 16.21 -13.16
CA SER A 45 -15.59 16.02 -14.59
C SER A 45 -15.32 14.57 -15.04
N ASP A 46 -14.17 14.00 -14.64
CA ASP A 46 -13.85 12.59 -14.95
C ASP A 46 -14.83 11.61 -14.31
N ASP A 47 -15.26 11.88 -13.07
CA ASP A 47 -16.26 11.07 -12.36
C ASP A 47 -17.63 11.13 -13.07
N ILE A 48 -18.04 12.30 -13.57
CA ILE A 48 -19.25 12.46 -14.38
C ILE A 48 -19.15 11.62 -15.66
N HIS A 49 -18.02 11.68 -16.36
CA HIS A 49 -17.81 10.91 -17.57
C HIS A 49 -17.76 9.39 -17.32
N ALA A 50 -17.22 8.96 -16.17
CA ALA A 50 -17.21 7.56 -15.76
C ALA A 50 -18.64 7.08 -15.49
N THR A 51 -19.41 7.83 -14.69
CA THR A 51 -20.82 7.52 -14.40
C THR A 51 -21.68 7.49 -15.67
N ALA A 52 -21.50 8.43 -16.58
CA ALA A 52 -22.24 8.46 -17.85
C ALA A 52 -21.95 7.22 -18.71
N ARG A 53 -20.69 6.76 -18.75
CA ARG A 53 -20.33 5.51 -19.47
C ARG A 53 -20.97 4.28 -18.82
N GLU A 54 -20.96 4.18 -17.51
CA GLU A 54 -21.65 3.10 -16.79
C GLU A 54 -23.15 3.07 -17.12
N CYS A 55 -23.83 4.22 -17.05
CA CYS A 55 -25.24 4.33 -17.40
C CYS A 55 -25.52 3.96 -18.88
N ALA A 56 -24.55 4.18 -19.75
CA ALA A 56 -24.65 3.82 -21.17
C ALA A 56 -24.26 2.34 -21.46
N GLY A 57 -23.97 1.53 -20.44
CA GLY A 57 -23.55 0.14 -20.59
C GLY A 57 -22.22 -0.04 -21.33
N GLN A 58 -21.37 0.98 -21.36
CA GLN A 58 -20.05 0.91 -22.00
C GLN A 58 -19.05 0.22 -21.06
N PRO A 59 -18.08 -0.56 -21.62
CA PRO A 59 -17.04 -1.16 -20.82
C PRO A 59 -16.27 -0.09 -20.02
N ALA A 60 -16.13 -0.30 -18.72
CA ALA A 60 -15.34 0.59 -17.89
C ALA A 60 -13.84 0.41 -18.17
N PRO A 61 -13.03 1.48 -18.10
CA PRO A 61 -11.58 1.36 -18.24
C PRO A 61 -10.99 0.51 -17.09
N PRO A 62 -9.80 -0.10 -17.29
CA PRO A 62 -9.14 -0.83 -16.22
C PRO A 62 -8.95 0.02 -14.95
N LEU A 63 -9.26 -0.54 -13.81
CA LEU A 63 -9.07 0.09 -12.50
C LEU A 63 -7.58 0.13 -12.16
N ARG A 64 -7.03 1.30 -11.90
CA ARG A 64 -5.62 1.48 -11.52
C ARG A 64 -5.49 1.33 -10.01
N VAL A 65 -4.84 0.25 -9.59
CA VAL A 65 -4.72 -0.16 -8.18
C VAL A 65 -3.27 0.04 -7.72
N GLY A 66 -3.05 0.98 -6.82
CA GLY A 66 -1.77 1.15 -6.15
C GLY A 66 -1.58 0.11 -5.06
N VAL A 67 -0.41 -0.52 -4.97
CA VAL A 67 -0.09 -1.50 -3.93
C VAL A 67 1.35 -1.30 -3.47
N PHE A 68 1.60 -1.32 -2.18
CA PHE A 68 2.96 -1.14 -1.65
C PHE A 68 3.83 -2.41 -1.85
N PRO A 69 5.19 -2.25 -1.94
CA PRO A 69 6.10 -3.32 -2.41
C PRO A 69 6.13 -4.58 -1.54
N THR A 70 5.84 -4.48 -0.24
CA THR A 70 5.82 -5.66 0.64
C THR A 70 4.47 -6.41 0.63
N LEU A 71 3.53 -6.01 -0.24
CA LEU A 71 2.25 -6.69 -0.49
C LEU A 71 2.09 -7.10 -1.96
N ALA A 72 2.43 -6.21 -2.90
CA ALA A 72 2.13 -6.37 -4.33
C ALA A 72 2.55 -7.75 -4.91
N PRO A 73 3.77 -8.27 -4.71
CA PRO A 73 4.20 -9.54 -5.29
C PRO A 73 3.38 -10.75 -4.79
N TYR A 74 2.86 -10.66 -3.57
CA TYR A 74 2.15 -11.75 -2.90
C TYR A 74 0.64 -11.69 -3.13
N LEU A 75 0.10 -10.48 -3.30
CA LEU A 75 -1.32 -10.25 -3.52
C LEU A 75 -1.72 -10.48 -4.98
N ALA A 76 -0.87 -10.16 -5.95
CA ALA A 76 -1.23 -10.18 -7.38
C ALA A 76 -1.81 -11.53 -7.83
N GLY A 77 -1.19 -12.63 -7.46
CA GLY A 77 -1.66 -13.97 -7.80
C GLY A 77 -3.02 -14.31 -7.19
N PRO A 78 -3.20 -14.23 -5.87
CA PRO A 78 -4.51 -14.42 -5.22
C PRO A 78 -5.60 -13.50 -5.78
N LEU A 79 -5.29 -12.22 -6.01
CA LEU A 79 -6.24 -11.25 -6.55
C LEU A 79 -6.75 -11.63 -7.95
N LEU A 80 -5.85 -11.97 -8.87
CA LEU A 80 -6.24 -12.40 -10.22
C LEU A 80 -7.04 -13.69 -10.20
N ARG A 81 -6.68 -14.65 -9.33
CA ARG A 81 -7.49 -15.88 -9.16
C ARG A 81 -8.88 -15.57 -8.59
N GLY A 82 -8.98 -14.64 -7.63
CA GLY A 82 -10.26 -14.21 -7.06
C GLY A 82 -11.16 -13.56 -8.11
N ILE A 83 -10.63 -12.65 -8.94
CA ILE A 83 -11.36 -12.04 -10.06
C ILE A 83 -11.88 -13.11 -11.03
N ALA A 84 -11.02 -14.07 -11.42
CA ALA A 84 -11.41 -15.14 -12.31
C ALA A 84 -12.47 -16.07 -11.70
N ALA A 85 -12.35 -16.41 -10.41
CA ALA A 85 -13.31 -17.27 -9.70
C ALA A 85 -14.70 -16.64 -9.60
N GLN A 86 -14.80 -15.33 -9.46
CA GLN A 86 -16.07 -14.59 -9.45
C GLN A 86 -16.64 -14.34 -10.85
N GLN A 87 -15.98 -14.80 -11.92
CA GLN A 87 -16.34 -14.51 -13.32
C GLN A 87 -16.54 -13.01 -13.57
N SER A 88 -15.76 -12.18 -12.88
CA SER A 88 -15.84 -10.73 -12.95
C SER A 88 -15.13 -10.21 -14.20
N ASP A 89 -15.75 -9.26 -14.89
CA ASP A 89 -15.13 -8.51 -16.01
C ASP A 89 -14.18 -7.42 -15.52
N LEU A 90 -13.86 -7.38 -14.23
CA LEU A 90 -12.97 -6.40 -13.60
C LEU A 90 -11.58 -6.51 -14.21
N GLN A 91 -11.17 -5.46 -14.89
CA GLN A 91 -9.79 -5.29 -15.36
C GLN A 91 -9.03 -4.39 -14.40
N ILE A 92 -7.83 -4.79 -14.02
CA ILE A 92 -6.97 -4.02 -13.12
C ILE A 92 -5.59 -3.78 -13.72
N VAL A 93 -5.00 -2.64 -13.37
CA VAL A 93 -3.59 -2.33 -13.60
C VAL A 93 -2.96 -2.04 -12.25
N ILE A 94 -1.96 -2.84 -11.85
CA ILE A 94 -1.28 -2.69 -10.57
C ILE A 94 -0.10 -1.73 -10.75
N ALA A 95 -0.04 -0.71 -9.87
CA ALA A 95 1.10 0.19 -9.71
C ALA A 95 1.76 -0.10 -8.36
N GLU A 96 3.01 -0.55 -8.37
CA GLU A 96 3.77 -0.83 -7.16
C GLU A 96 4.62 0.39 -6.79
N GLN A 97 4.32 1.02 -5.64
CA GLN A 97 5.06 2.17 -5.11
C GLN A 97 5.00 2.20 -3.56
N PRO A 98 5.96 2.86 -2.88
CA PRO A 98 5.88 3.15 -1.45
C PRO A 98 4.57 3.87 -1.07
N THR A 99 4.11 3.70 0.18
CA THR A 99 2.81 4.23 0.63
C THR A 99 2.66 5.74 0.41
N ASN A 100 3.69 6.53 0.69
CA ASN A 100 3.64 7.99 0.51
C ASN A 100 3.49 8.40 -0.97
N ASP A 101 4.16 7.67 -1.87
CA ASP A 101 4.02 7.87 -3.31
C ASP A 101 2.63 7.46 -3.78
N LEU A 102 2.06 6.36 -3.25
CA LEU A 102 0.69 5.94 -3.55
C LEU A 102 -0.34 6.99 -3.12
N LEU A 103 -0.17 7.60 -1.95
CA LEU A 103 -1.05 8.68 -1.49
C LEU A 103 -0.96 9.90 -2.44
N THR A 104 0.25 10.27 -2.83
CA THR A 104 0.46 11.32 -3.84
C THR A 104 -0.17 10.96 -5.19
N MET A 105 -0.03 9.71 -5.64
CA MET A 105 -0.66 9.22 -6.88
C MET A 105 -2.19 9.21 -6.81
N LEU A 106 -2.79 8.95 -5.64
CA LEU A 106 -4.24 9.10 -5.43
C LEU A 106 -4.69 10.55 -5.58
N GLU A 107 -3.94 11.50 -5.00
CA GLU A 107 -4.20 12.94 -5.13
C GLU A 107 -4.06 13.41 -6.57
N GLN A 108 -3.02 12.94 -7.27
CA GLN A 108 -2.74 13.25 -8.68
C GLN A 108 -3.58 12.43 -9.66
N ARG A 109 -4.40 11.48 -9.18
CA ARG A 109 -5.22 10.56 -9.99
C ARG A 109 -4.45 9.66 -10.93
N ALA A 110 -3.21 9.41 -10.65
CA ALA A 110 -2.40 8.41 -11.32
C ALA A 110 -2.86 6.98 -10.98
N VAL A 111 -3.43 6.78 -9.77
CA VAL A 111 -4.18 5.58 -9.38
C VAL A 111 -5.60 5.93 -8.93
N ASP A 112 -6.52 5.00 -9.07
CA ASP A 112 -7.92 5.15 -8.67
C ASP A 112 -8.13 4.79 -7.20
N VAL A 113 -7.50 3.70 -6.77
CA VAL A 113 -7.49 3.19 -5.40
C VAL A 113 -6.07 2.80 -4.99
N ALA A 114 -5.78 2.77 -3.70
CA ALA A 114 -4.54 2.21 -3.15
C ALA A 114 -4.83 1.23 -2.02
N LEU A 115 -4.11 0.11 -2.00
CA LEU A 115 -4.12 -0.82 -0.88
C LEU A 115 -2.96 -0.46 0.03
N ILE A 116 -3.24 -0.14 1.28
CA ILE A 116 -2.24 0.32 2.26
C ILE A 116 -2.45 -0.31 3.64
N ALA A 117 -1.43 -0.24 4.47
CA ALA A 117 -1.41 -0.82 5.82
C ALA A 117 -1.21 0.23 6.93
N THR A 118 -1.41 1.50 6.62
CA THR A 118 -1.18 2.62 7.56
C THR A 118 -2.43 3.48 7.67
N PRO A 119 -2.60 4.25 8.76
CA PRO A 119 -3.64 5.25 8.86
C PRO A 119 -3.53 6.30 7.75
N VAL A 120 -4.68 6.82 7.32
CA VAL A 120 -4.76 7.87 6.29
C VAL A 120 -5.44 9.13 6.81
N THR A 121 -5.28 10.21 6.07
CA THR A 121 -5.93 11.48 6.35
C THR A 121 -7.45 11.36 6.21
N PRO A 122 -8.25 12.17 6.94
CA PRO A 122 -9.72 12.14 6.87
C PRO A 122 -10.32 12.47 5.50
N MET A 123 -9.52 12.98 4.56
CA MET A 123 -9.98 13.34 3.21
C MET A 123 -10.17 12.14 2.27
N LEU A 124 -9.66 10.98 2.64
CA LEU A 124 -9.78 9.75 1.87
C LEU A 124 -10.72 8.77 2.59
N SER A 125 -11.56 8.09 1.83
CA SER A 125 -12.34 6.97 2.35
C SER A 125 -11.46 5.75 2.52
N ARG A 126 -11.66 5.03 3.62
CA ARG A 126 -10.94 3.80 3.96
C ARG A 126 -11.93 2.67 4.09
N VAL A 127 -11.72 1.59 3.33
CA VAL A 127 -12.49 0.35 3.42
C VAL A 127 -11.56 -0.73 3.96
N PRO A 128 -11.81 -1.30 5.14
CA PRO A 128 -11.06 -2.44 5.65
C PRO A 128 -11.16 -3.62 4.68
N LEU A 129 -10.06 -4.36 4.48
CA LEU A 129 -10.06 -5.53 3.61
C LEU A 129 -9.76 -6.80 4.39
N PHE A 130 -8.55 -6.91 4.89
CA PHE A 130 -8.11 -8.10 5.62
C PHE A 130 -6.95 -7.79 6.57
N ARG A 131 -6.81 -8.67 7.55
CA ARG A 131 -5.69 -8.71 8.50
C ARG A 131 -4.70 -9.78 8.08
N GLU A 132 -3.43 -9.47 8.20
CA GLU A 132 -2.33 -10.37 7.93
C GLU A 132 -1.39 -10.43 9.14
N ASP A 133 -1.22 -11.62 9.72
CA ASP A 133 -0.29 -11.84 10.83
C ASP A 133 1.16 -11.74 10.37
N PHE A 134 2.04 -11.35 11.28
CA PHE A 134 3.48 -11.48 11.10
C PHE A 134 3.98 -12.81 11.65
N LEU A 135 5.03 -13.32 11.00
CA LEU A 135 5.85 -14.42 11.44
C LEU A 135 7.23 -13.91 11.85
N LEU A 136 7.88 -14.62 12.75
CA LEU A 136 9.30 -14.42 13.00
C LEU A 136 10.10 -15.31 12.05
N ALA A 137 11.01 -14.72 11.27
CA ALA A 137 12.01 -15.43 10.48
C ALA A 137 13.34 -15.39 11.24
N VAL A 138 13.93 -16.56 11.47
CA VAL A 138 15.21 -16.74 12.15
C VAL A 138 16.13 -17.66 11.36
N PRO A 139 17.46 -17.53 11.50
CA PRO A 139 18.40 -18.53 11.00
C PRO A 139 18.06 -19.93 11.56
N ALA A 140 18.28 -20.98 10.81
CA ALA A 140 18.03 -22.36 11.27
C ALA A 140 18.86 -22.74 12.49
N SER A 141 20.01 -22.10 12.69
CA SER A 141 20.88 -22.27 13.86
C SER A 141 20.47 -21.44 15.09
N ASP A 142 19.45 -20.57 14.97
CA ASP A 142 19.00 -19.71 16.04
C ASP A 142 18.30 -20.53 17.15
N PRO A 143 18.52 -20.20 18.46
CA PRO A 143 17.83 -20.87 19.56
C PRO A 143 16.30 -20.86 19.44
N LEU A 144 15.71 -19.83 18.83
CA LEU A 144 14.25 -19.75 18.61
C LEU A 144 13.76 -20.62 17.45
N ALA A 145 14.67 -21.20 16.64
CA ALA A 145 14.29 -22.07 15.53
C ALA A 145 13.50 -23.31 15.97
N GLY A 146 13.72 -23.83 17.18
CA GLY A 146 12.99 -24.97 17.74
C GLY A 146 11.72 -24.60 18.52
N THR A 147 11.42 -23.31 18.69
CA THR A 147 10.31 -22.84 19.54
C THR A 147 9.14 -22.37 18.68
N THR A 148 7.94 -22.85 18.95
CA THR A 148 6.70 -22.36 18.33
C THR A 148 5.52 -22.69 19.26
N PRO A 149 4.59 -21.76 19.51
CA PRO A 149 4.62 -20.33 19.10
C PRO A 149 5.63 -19.50 19.91
N ILE A 150 6.05 -18.36 19.36
CA ILE A 150 6.98 -17.41 19.98
C ILE A 150 6.22 -16.33 20.75
N HIS A 151 6.61 -16.08 21.99
CA HIS A 151 6.14 -14.89 22.71
C HIS A 151 6.96 -13.67 22.26
N PRO A 152 6.36 -12.50 21.93
CA PRO A 152 7.12 -11.32 21.49
C PRO A 152 8.26 -10.94 22.44
N LEU A 153 8.09 -11.08 23.75
CA LEU A 153 9.14 -10.83 24.75
C LEU A 153 10.39 -11.72 24.60
N ALA A 154 10.32 -12.84 23.86
CA ALA A 154 11.51 -13.64 23.54
C ALA A 154 12.49 -12.92 22.60
N LEU A 155 12.06 -11.80 22.00
CA LEU A 155 12.89 -10.92 21.19
C LEU A 155 13.68 -9.88 22.02
N ARG A 156 13.42 -9.77 23.33
CA ARG A 156 14.09 -8.79 24.19
C ARG A 156 15.60 -8.94 24.12
N GLY A 157 16.28 -7.81 23.87
CA GLY A 157 17.74 -7.75 23.75
C GLY A 157 18.31 -8.36 22.48
N ARG A 158 17.46 -8.67 21.50
CA ARG A 158 17.85 -9.13 20.16
C ARG A 158 17.66 -8.01 19.16
N ASP A 159 18.54 -7.91 18.18
CA ASP A 159 18.45 -6.89 17.11
C ASP A 159 17.78 -7.50 15.87
N LEU A 160 16.65 -6.92 15.48
CA LEU A 160 15.94 -7.30 14.24
C LEU A 160 16.57 -6.63 13.03
N LEU A 161 16.61 -7.38 11.93
CA LEU A 161 16.85 -6.82 10.60
C LEU A 161 15.58 -6.12 10.12
N LEU A 162 15.73 -4.95 9.51
CA LEU A 162 14.62 -4.14 9.05
C LEU A 162 14.68 -3.90 7.53
N MET A 163 13.53 -3.54 6.97
CA MET A 163 13.46 -2.93 5.64
C MET A 163 14.09 -1.54 5.64
N SER A 164 14.49 -1.07 4.47
CA SER A 164 14.93 0.31 4.25
C SER A 164 13.83 1.32 4.60
N GLU A 165 14.20 2.58 4.79
CA GLU A 165 13.25 3.68 4.98
C GLU A 165 12.25 3.79 3.81
N GLY A 166 11.03 4.24 4.11
CA GLY A 166 9.94 4.34 3.14
C GLY A 166 9.07 3.08 2.99
N HIS A 167 9.46 1.95 3.59
CA HIS A 167 8.64 0.75 3.63
C HIS A 167 7.82 0.69 4.93
N CYS A 168 6.49 0.56 4.82
CA CYS A 168 5.61 0.46 5.99
C CYS A 168 5.96 -0.74 6.91
N LEU A 169 6.52 -1.82 6.35
CA LEU A 169 6.97 -2.96 7.13
C LEU A 169 8.11 -2.61 8.11
N ARG A 170 8.92 -1.59 7.79
CA ARG A 170 9.93 -1.08 8.73
C ARG A 170 9.29 -0.51 9.98
N ASP A 171 8.30 0.38 9.81
CA ASP A 171 7.63 1.03 10.93
C ASP A 171 6.87 0.01 11.78
N GLN A 172 6.19 -0.94 11.14
CA GLN A 172 5.52 -2.07 11.81
C GLN A 172 6.50 -2.95 12.59
N ALA A 173 7.71 -3.21 12.05
CA ALA A 173 8.74 -3.94 12.76
C ALA A 173 9.31 -3.15 13.95
N LEU A 174 9.42 -1.83 13.84
CA LEU A 174 9.82 -0.95 14.95
C LEU A 174 8.77 -0.96 16.07
N ASP A 175 7.47 -1.00 15.73
CA ASP A 175 6.40 -1.16 16.72
C ASP A 175 6.55 -2.47 17.50
N VAL A 176 6.80 -3.58 16.79
CA VAL A 176 7.09 -4.89 17.45
C VAL A 176 8.34 -4.82 18.31
N CYS A 177 9.40 -4.12 17.87
CA CYS A 177 10.60 -3.90 18.68
C CYS A 177 10.27 -3.14 19.98
N ALA A 178 9.50 -2.06 19.87
CA ALA A 178 9.11 -1.23 21.01
C ALA A 178 8.30 -2.04 22.05
N GLU A 179 7.33 -2.85 21.59
CA GLU A 179 6.49 -3.68 22.46
C GLU A 179 7.26 -4.85 23.09
N SER A 180 8.20 -5.45 22.37
CA SER A 180 8.95 -6.62 22.84
C SER A 180 10.23 -6.28 23.63
N GLY A 181 10.73 -5.05 23.54
CA GLY A 181 12.04 -4.65 24.05
C GLY A 181 13.19 -5.18 23.20
N ALA A 182 12.94 -5.46 21.92
CA ALA A 182 13.96 -5.78 20.93
C ALA A 182 14.67 -4.50 20.46
N GLY A 183 15.93 -4.63 20.04
CA GLY A 183 16.66 -3.63 19.27
C GLY A 183 16.45 -3.83 17.77
N HIS A 184 17.17 -3.03 16.99
CA HIS A 184 17.22 -3.19 15.54
C HIS A 184 18.61 -2.84 14.98
N ARG A 185 18.97 -3.49 13.86
CA ARG A 185 20.24 -3.25 13.18
C ARG A 185 20.14 -1.97 12.34
N LEU A 186 21.03 -1.02 12.62
CA LEU A 186 21.15 0.23 11.84
C LEU A 186 22.11 0.08 10.64
N ASP A 187 23.03 -0.87 10.73
CA ASP A 187 24.07 -1.11 9.73
C ASP A 187 23.63 -2.01 8.57
N MET A 188 22.45 -2.62 8.68
CA MET A 188 21.86 -3.48 7.65
C MET A 188 20.39 -3.15 7.43
N ALA A 189 20.04 -2.77 6.21
CA ALA A 189 18.67 -2.57 5.78
C ALA A 189 18.47 -3.19 4.39
N ALA A 190 17.31 -3.81 4.18
CA ALA A 190 16.97 -4.46 2.92
C ALA A 190 15.91 -3.66 2.16
N SER A 191 16.05 -3.57 0.85
CA SER A 191 15.07 -2.90 -0.04
C SER A 191 13.95 -3.85 -0.51
N SER A 192 14.06 -5.15 -0.22
CA SER A 192 13.04 -6.14 -0.55
C SER A 192 12.98 -7.25 0.51
N ILE A 193 11.83 -7.92 0.63
CA ILE A 193 11.67 -9.08 1.53
C ILE A 193 12.62 -10.22 1.11
N GLY A 194 12.83 -10.42 -0.19
CA GLY A 194 13.78 -11.43 -0.67
C GLY A 194 15.20 -11.19 -0.16
N THR A 195 15.71 -9.96 -0.25
CA THR A 195 17.01 -9.59 0.32
C THR A 195 17.03 -9.76 1.83
N LEU A 196 15.95 -9.37 2.51
CA LEU A 196 15.84 -9.49 3.97
C LEU A 196 15.95 -10.95 4.40
N LEU A 197 15.29 -11.89 3.71
CA LEU A 197 15.35 -13.31 3.97
C LEU A 197 16.74 -13.91 3.70
N GLU A 198 17.46 -13.46 2.68
CA GLU A 198 18.84 -13.89 2.44
C GLU A 198 19.78 -13.43 3.56
N LEU A 199 19.59 -12.24 4.12
CA LEU A 199 20.35 -11.78 5.29
C LEU A 199 20.06 -12.65 6.53
N VAL A 200 18.79 -13.03 6.75
CA VAL A 200 18.42 -13.97 7.82
C VAL A 200 19.09 -15.33 7.57
N ALA A 201 19.00 -15.89 6.37
CA ALA A 201 19.59 -17.17 6.00
C ALA A 201 21.12 -17.18 6.15
N ALA A 202 21.77 -16.03 5.96
CA ALA A 202 23.21 -15.84 6.19
C ALA A 202 23.58 -15.69 7.68
N GLY A 203 22.61 -15.73 8.61
CA GLY A 203 22.86 -15.63 10.03
C GLY A 203 23.01 -14.19 10.56
N SER A 204 22.62 -13.18 9.81
CA SER A 204 22.78 -11.76 10.21
C SER A 204 21.83 -11.33 11.33
N GLY A 205 20.74 -12.08 11.61
CA GLY A 205 19.78 -11.82 12.67
C GLY A 205 18.35 -12.19 12.29
N PRO A 206 17.40 -12.08 13.22
CA PRO A 206 15.98 -12.32 13.00
C PRO A 206 15.30 -11.14 12.28
N THR A 207 14.14 -11.40 11.69
CA THR A 207 13.23 -10.36 11.19
C THR A 207 11.77 -10.77 11.35
N ILE A 208 10.84 -9.82 11.22
CA ILE A 208 9.43 -10.15 11.02
C ILE A 208 9.10 -10.22 9.54
N LEU A 209 8.20 -11.14 9.20
CA LEU A 209 7.78 -11.42 7.84
C LEU A 209 6.26 -11.45 7.76
N PRO A 210 5.61 -10.72 6.84
CA PRO A 210 4.19 -10.87 6.58
C PRO A 210 3.86 -12.30 6.14
N ARG A 211 2.74 -12.86 6.60
CA ARG A 211 2.38 -14.27 6.34
C ARG A 211 2.24 -14.58 4.84
N MET A 212 1.67 -13.67 4.05
CA MET A 212 1.58 -13.83 2.59
C MET A 212 2.95 -13.89 1.90
N ALA A 213 3.99 -13.38 2.55
CA ALA A 213 5.35 -13.37 1.99
C ALA A 213 6.15 -14.66 2.30
N ILE A 214 5.50 -15.71 2.80
CA ILE A 214 6.12 -17.03 2.98
C ILE A 214 6.57 -17.55 1.61
N PRO A 215 7.87 -17.85 1.42
CA PRO A 215 8.34 -18.42 0.17
C PRO A 215 7.64 -19.75 -0.11
N PRO A 216 7.22 -20.03 -1.36
CA PRO A 216 6.59 -21.30 -1.72
C PRO A 216 7.54 -22.48 -1.56
N GLN A 217 8.83 -22.23 -1.63
CA GLN A 217 9.88 -23.23 -1.39
C GLN A 217 10.50 -22.97 -0.02
N ARG A 218 10.55 -24.03 0.81
CA ARG A 218 11.19 -23.94 2.13
C ARG A 218 12.72 -23.87 1.95
N ASP A 219 13.32 -22.82 2.51
CA ASP A 219 14.76 -22.71 2.64
C ASP A 219 15.21 -23.36 3.97
N ALA A 220 16.04 -24.41 3.89
CA ALA A 220 16.53 -25.09 5.08
C ALA A 220 17.46 -24.24 5.96
N ARG A 221 17.93 -23.09 5.46
CA ARG A 221 18.81 -22.16 6.18
C ARG A 221 18.04 -21.26 7.15
N LEU A 222 16.71 -21.17 7.04
CA LEU A 222 15.88 -20.34 7.88
C LEU A 222 14.63 -21.07 8.40
N CYS A 223 14.12 -20.59 9.53
CA CYS A 223 12.90 -21.10 10.14
C CYS A 223 11.89 -19.95 10.32
N LEU A 224 10.63 -20.22 9.94
CA LEU A 224 9.50 -19.32 10.17
C LEU A 224 8.73 -19.79 11.41
N ARG A 225 8.43 -18.88 12.32
CA ARG A 225 7.76 -19.18 13.59
C ARG A 225 6.58 -18.26 13.80
N GLU A 226 5.47 -18.83 14.24
CA GLU A 226 4.27 -18.08 14.61
C GLU A 226 4.44 -17.44 16.00
N PHE A 227 3.81 -16.30 16.19
CA PHE A 227 3.68 -15.67 17.48
C PHE A 227 2.48 -16.23 18.26
N VAL A 228 2.54 -16.14 19.61
CA VAL A 228 1.35 -16.36 20.46
C VAL A 228 0.31 -15.27 20.22
N THR A 229 -0.95 -15.58 20.53
CA THR A 229 -2.05 -14.61 20.46
C THR A 229 -2.02 -13.64 21.67
N PRO A 230 -2.20 -12.32 21.49
CA PRO A 230 -2.44 -11.64 20.20
C PRO A 230 -1.18 -11.58 19.34
N ARG A 231 -1.30 -11.95 18.06
CA ARG A 231 -0.18 -11.94 17.13
C ARG A 231 0.10 -10.54 16.62
N PRO A 232 1.36 -10.13 16.47
CA PRO A 232 1.69 -8.94 15.70
C PRO A 232 1.12 -9.09 14.29
N HIS A 233 0.51 -8.04 13.75
CA HIS A 233 -0.20 -8.08 12.47
C HIS A 233 -0.21 -6.72 11.79
N ARG A 234 -0.69 -6.70 10.55
CA ARG A 234 -1.05 -5.49 9.83
C ARG A 234 -2.46 -5.59 9.26
N ASP A 235 -3.20 -4.49 9.28
CA ASP A 235 -4.52 -4.39 8.68
C ASP A 235 -4.42 -3.71 7.33
N ILE A 236 -4.80 -4.41 6.27
CA ILE A 236 -4.81 -3.88 4.92
C ILE A 236 -6.16 -3.25 4.64
N ALA A 237 -6.14 -2.06 4.09
CA ALA A 237 -7.34 -1.34 3.68
C ALA A 237 -7.20 -0.80 2.26
N LEU A 238 -8.32 -0.75 1.56
CA LEU A 238 -8.46 0.03 0.35
C LEU A 238 -8.70 1.48 0.72
N VAL A 239 -7.95 2.37 0.08
CA VAL A 239 -8.07 3.81 0.25
C VAL A 239 -8.33 4.45 -1.11
N ALA A 240 -9.31 5.32 -1.16
CA ALA A 240 -9.67 6.05 -2.36
C ALA A 240 -10.37 7.37 -2.02
N ARG A 241 -10.59 8.20 -3.02
CA ARG A 241 -11.47 9.37 -2.89
C ARG A 241 -12.91 8.89 -2.64
N PRO A 242 -13.73 9.62 -1.86
CA PRO A 242 -15.08 9.21 -1.50
C PRO A 242 -15.97 8.84 -2.70
N THR A 243 -15.89 9.59 -3.80
CA THR A 243 -16.67 9.32 -5.03
C THR A 243 -16.23 8.05 -5.74
N VAL A 244 -14.96 7.66 -5.62
CA VAL A 244 -14.39 6.48 -6.29
C VAL A 244 -14.77 5.18 -5.57
N VAL A 245 -14.86 5.22 -4.24
CA VAL A 245 -15.23 4.03 -3.43
C VAL A 245 -16.58 3.47 -3.83
N LEU A 246 -17.52 4.32 -4.27
CA LEU A 246 -18.87 3.92 -4.67
C LEU A 246 -18.96 3.30 -6.07
N ARG A 247 -17.88 3.30 -6.85
CA ARG A 247 -17.88 2.71 -8.21
C ARG A 247 -18.03 1.20 -8.15
N PRO A 248 -18.87 0.59 -9.01
CA PRO A 248 -19.09 -0.87 -9.04
C PRO A 248 -17.79 -1.68 -9.13
N GLN A 249 -16.83 -1.23 -9.93
CA GLN A 249 -15.52 -1.87 -10.06
C GLN A 249 -14.73 -1.90 -8.74
N VAL A 250 -14.85 -0.83 -7.92
CA VAL A 250 -14.18 -0.76 -6.61
C VAL A 250 -14.87 -1.69 -5.63
N GLN A 251 -16.21 -1.75 -5.64
CA GLN A 251 -16.95 -2.70 -4.83
C GLN A 251 -16.61 -4.14 -5.20
N GLN A 252 -16.51 -4.46 -6.50
CA GLN A 252 -16.05 -5.78 -6.96
C GLN A 252 -14.62 -6.09 -6.47
N LEU A 253 -13.71 -5.10 -6.51
CA LEU A 253 -12.35 -5.29 -5.98
C LEU A 253 -12.37 -5.56 -4.47
N VAL A 254 -13.20 -4.85 -3.70
CA VAL A 254 -13.40 -5.07 -2.26
C VAL A 254 -13.91 -6.49 -2.03
N ASP A 255 -14.95 -6.91 -2.75
CA ASP A 255 -15.52 -8.26 -2.62
C ASP A 255 -14.50 -9.35 -2.96
N VAL A 256 -13.68 -9.15 -4.00
CA VAL A 256 -12.58 -10.08 -4.31
C VAL A 256 -11.55 -10.11 -3.19
N CYS A 257 -11.20 -8.96 -2.61
CA CYS A 257 -10.24 -8.90 -1.50
C CYS A 257 -10.77 -9.54 -0.21
N HIS A 258 -12.07 -9.47 0.04
CA HIS A 258 -12.71 -10.16 1.19
C HIS A 258 -12.76 -11.69 1.02
N HIS A 259 -12.73 -12.17 -0.22
CA HIS A 259 -12.81 -13.61 -0.56
C HIS A 259 -11.54 -14.10 -1.27
N LEU A 260 -10.37 -13.56 -0.89
CA LEU A 260 -9.10 -14.02 -1.47
C LEU A 260 -8.92 -15.52 -1.26
N PRO A 261 -8.56 -16.27 -2.31
CA PRO A 261 -8.34 -17.71 -2.23
C PRO A 261 -6.98 -18.02 -1.55
N THR A 262 -6.87 -17.67 -0.27
CA THR A 262 -5.68 -17.90 0.57
C THR A 262 -6.09 -17.97 2.05
N ASP A 263 -5.47 -18.90 2.80
CA ASP A 263 -5.66 -19.05 4.24
C ASP A 263 -4.73 -18.17 5.08
N GLU A 264 -4.00 -17.26 4.42
CA GLU A 264 -2.93 -16.49 5.05
C GLU A 264 -3.40 -15.14 5.61
N VAL A 265 -4.66 -14.80 5.38
CA VAL A 265 -5.28 -13.56 5.82
C VAL A 265 -6.66 -13.81 6.45
N VAL A 266 -7.10 -12.88 7.28
CA VAL A 266 -8.43 -12.86 7.89
C VAL A 266 -9.19 -11.65 7.38
N THR A 267 -10.36 -11.86 6.79
CA THR A 267 -11.24 -10.77 6.32
C THR A 267 -11.60 -9.84 7.48
N LEU A 268 -11.56 -8.54 7.23
CA LEU A 268 -12.06 -7.51 8.14
C LEU A 268 -13.41 -7.04 7.64
N GLU A 269 -14.45 -7.26 8.45
CA GLU A 269 -15.78 -6.69 8.23
C GLU A 269 -15.83 -5.28 8.84
N GLU A 270 -16.72 -4.40 8.32
CA GLU A 270 -16.92 -3.02 8.80
C GLU A 270 -17.43 -2.95 10.25
#